data_1f638cb4c6fb5202e273d829ff48f791
#
_entry.id   1f638cb4c6fb5202e273d829ff48f791
#
_cell.length_a   1.000
_cell.length_b   1.000
_cell.length_c   1.000
_cell.angle_alpha   90.00
_cell.angle_beta   90.00
_cell.angle_gamma   90.00
#
_symmetry.space_group_name_H-M   'P 1'
#
loop_
_entity.id
_entity.type
_entity.pdbx_description
1 polymer ?
#
loop_
_entity_poly.entity_id
_entity_poly.type
_entity_poly.pdbx_seq_one_letter_code
_entity_poly.pdbx_strand_id
1 'polypeptide(L)'
;SFSGQTENMREHIKMLALRRIPMIAVTAIGVNYMSSHAEYSLHYQTTPTQISTQRKPYYSFVALSVLLDYIVRRYIEHVENERRESLQDQVDDALNAGDETDA
;
A
#
# COMPACT_ATOMS: atom_id res chain seq x y z
N SER A 1 5.76 -1.08 9.55
CA SER A 1 6.40 -0.87 10.85
C SER A 1 5.48 -0.09 11.79
N PHE A 2 5.50 -0.43 13.06
CA PHE A 2 4.71 0.30 14.07
C PHE A 2 5.21 1.73 14.24
N SER A 3 6.48 1.89 14.58
CA SER A 3 7.06 3.21 14.83
C SER A 3 7.56 3.91 13.57
N GLY A 4 7.87 3.15 12.52
CA GLY A 4 8.54 3.66 11.34
C GLY A 4 9.98 4.09 11.59
N GLN A 5 10.55 3.69 12.73
CA GLN A 5 11.89 4.12 13.18
C GLN A 5 12.82 2.97 13.54
N THR A 6 12.46 1.75 13.18
CA THR A 6 13.29 0.58 13.46
C THR A 6 14.63 0.69 12.73
N GLU A 7 15.74 0.53 13.46
CA GLU A 7 17.09 0.74 12.91
C GLU A 7 17.40 -0.15 11.71
N ASN A 8 17.00 -1.41 11.77
CA ASN A 8 17.21 -2.34 10.65
C ASN A 8 16.47 -1.90 9.38
N MET A 9 15.37 -1.17 9.52
CA MET A 9 14.60 -0.67 8.39
C MET A 9 15.23 0.56 7.74
N ARG A 10 16.00 1.34 8.48
CA ARG A 10 16.62 2.57 7.96
C ARG A 10 17.52 2.31 6.75
N GLU A 11 18.36 1.29 6.85
CA GLU A 11 19.27 0.94 5.76
C GLU A 11 18.51 0.47 4.53
N HIS A 12 17.47 -0.33 4.72
CA HIS A 12 16.60 -0.77 3.61
C HIS A 12 15.90 0.41 2.95
N ILE A 13 15.37 1.35 3.75
CA ILE A 13 14.70 2.55 3.25
C ILE A 13 15.68 3.42 2.46
N LYS A 14 16.88 3.62 2.97
CA LYS A 14 17.93 4.37 2.26
C LYS A 14 18.26 3.74 0.91
N MET A 15 18.41 2.42 0.90
CA MET A 15 18.71 1.69 -0.34
C MET A 15 17.59 1.84 -1.37
N LEU A 16 16.35 1.70 -0.94
CA LEU A 16 15.18 1.86 -1.81
C LEU A 16 15.08 3.29 -2.35
N ALA A 17 15.33 4.28 -1.49
CA ALA A 17 15.31 5.68 -1.88
C ALA A 17 16.40 6.01 -2.89
N LEU A 18 17.62 5.48 -2.68
CA LEU A 18 18.73 5.67 -3.63
C LEU A 18 18.45 5.05 -5.00
N ARG A 19 17.74 3.94 -5.02
CA ARG A 19 17.34 3.27 -6.26
C ARG A 19 16.09 3.88 -6.89
N ARG A 20 15.52 4.90 -6.27
CA ARG A 20 14.28 5.56 -6.70
C ARG A 20 13.09 4.60 -6.81
N ILE A 21 13.03 3.62 -5.92
CA ILE A 21 11.90 2.69 -5.83
C ILE A 21 10.81 3.37 -5.01
N PRO A 22 9.59 3.54 -5.56
CA PRO A 22 8.50 4.15 -4.82
C PRO A 22 8.09 3.27 -3.64
N MET A 23 7.80 3.91 -2.51
CA MET A 23 7.47 3.24 -1.26
C MET A 23 6.15 3.74 -0.70
N ILE A 24 5.40 2.84 -0.10
CA ILE A 24 4.24 3.17 0.72
C ILE A 24 4.60 2.83 2.16
N ALA A 25 4.56 3.82 3.05
CA ALA A 25 4.81 3.62 4.46
C ALA A 25 3.48 3.42 5.20
N VAL A 26 3.40 2.38 6.00
CA VAL A 26 2.25 2.11 6.87
C VAL A 26 2.77 2.05 8.30
N THR A 27 2.44 3.06 9.09
CA THR A 27 2.96 3.21 10.45
C THR A 27 1.86 3.69 11.40
N ALA A 28 2.13 3.64 12.70
CA ALA A 28 1.29 4.32 13.67
C ALA A 28 1.32 5.84 13.43
N ILE A 29 0.34 6.55 13.98
CA ILE A 29 0.24 8.00 13.81
C ILE A 29 1.52 8.69 14.28
N GLY A 30 2.02 9.61 13.47
CA GLY A 30 3.18 10.43 13.76
C GLY A 30 4.11 10.57 12.56
N VAL A 31 4.99 11.55 12.64
CA VAL A 31 6.05 11.74 11.65
C VAL A 31 7.24 10.87 12.06
N ASN A 32 7.73 10.05 11.14
CA ASN A 32 8.83 9.14 11.40
C ASN A 32 9.74 9.01 10.18
N TYR A 33 10.86 8.30 10.34
CA TYR A 33 11.84 8.16 9.27
C TYR A 33 11.24 7.48 8.02
N MET A 34 10.44 6.44 8.21
CA MET A 34 9.81 5.72 7.11
C MET A 34 8.84 6.60 6.34
N SER A 35 7.95 7.31 7.04
CA SER A 35 6.94 8.15 6.40
C SER A 35 7.55 9.35 5.67
N SER A 36 8.68 9.87 6.16
CA SER A 36 9.35 11.02 5.52
C SER A 36 10.09 10.64 4.24
N HIS A 37 10.40 9.37 4.03
CA HIS A 37 11.08 8.88 2.83
C HIS A 37 10.17 8.17 1.84
N ALA A 38 8.93 7.87 2.24
CA ALA A 38 7.97 7.20 1.39
C ALA A 38 7.25 8.19 0.48
N GLU A 39 6.87 7.75 -0.71
CA GLU A 39 6.06 8.53 -1.62
C GLU A 39 4.64 8.72 -1.09
N TYR A 40 4.08 7.69 -0.46
CA TYR A 40 2.78 7.73 0.19
C TYR A 40 2.89 7.21 1.61
N SER A 41 2.18 7.84 2.53
CA SER A 41 2.17 7.43 3.93
C SER A 41 0.74 7.21 4.41
N LEU A 42 0.51 6.06 5.02
CA LEU A 42 -0.75 5.72 5.67
C LEU A 42 -0.49 5.48 7.15
N HIS A 43 -1.37 6.00 7.97
CA HIS A 43 -1.22 5.91 9.41
C HIS A 43 -2.43 5.23 10.03
N TYR A 44 -2.19 4.46 11.08
CA TYR A 44 -3.23 3.84 11.86
C TYR A 44 -3.06 4.21 13.33
N GLN A 45 -4.15 4.17 14.07
CA GLN A 45 -4.15 4.45 15.49
C GLN A 45 -4.43 3.17 16.26
N THR A 46 -3.68 2.93 17.31
CA THR A 46 -3.90 1.82 18.23
C THR A 46 -3.71 2.31 19.66
N THR A 47 -4.55 1.82 20.55
CA THR A 47 -4.46 2.13 21.98
C THR A 47 -3.71 1.00 22.66
N PRO A 48 -2.63 1.29 23.42
CA PRO A 48 -1.92 0.27 24.16
C PRO A 48 -2.79 -0.35 25.24
N THR A 49 -2.73 -1.66 25.38
CA THR A 49 -3.39 -2.40 26.45
C THR A 49 -2.39 -2.79 27.51
N GLN A 50 -2.60 -2.32 28.74
CA GLN A 50 -1.74 -2.65 29.86
C GLN A 50 -2.08 -4.04 30.39
N ILE A 51 -1.12 -4.94 30.36
CA ILE A 51 -1.25 -6.26 30.97
C ILE A 51 -0.63 -6.17 32.37
N SER A 52 -1.42 -6.53 33.40
CA SER A 52 -1.08 -6.31 34.82
C SER A 52 0.25 -6.93 35.27
N THR A 53 0.73 -7.95 34.59
CA THR A 53 1.96 -8.67 34.94
C THR A 53 3.16 -8.28 34.10
N GLN A 54 2.97 -7.43 33.08
CA GLN A 54 4.05 -7.01 32.18
C GLN A 54 4.29 -5.50 32.27
N ARG A 55 5.56 -5.12 32.21
CA ARG A 55 5.97 -3.71 32.23
C ARG A 55 5.71 -2.98 30.92
N LYS A 56 5.65 -3.72 29.80
CA LYS A 56 5.44 -3.13 28.49
C LYS A 56 3.97 -3.23 28.08
N PRO A 57 3.37 -2.17 27.56
CA PRO A 57 2.01 -2.25 27.03
C PRO A 57 1.95 -3.15 25.78
N TYR A 58 0.83 -3.81 25.62
CA TYR A 58 0.54 -4.57 24.40
C TYR A 58 -0.11 -3.68 23.36
N TYR A 59 0.42 -3.72 22.15
CA TYR A 59 -0.14 -3.01 21.00
C TYR A 59 -0.75 -4.00 20.01
N SER A 60 -2.02 -3.82 19.71
CA SER A 60 -2.72 -4.69 18.76
C SER A 60 -2.29 -4.39 17.32
N PHE A 61 -2.09 -5.45 16.54
CA PHE A 61 -1.81 -5.36 15.12
C PHE A 61 -3.07 -5.45 14.24
N VAL A 62 -4.25 -5.50 14.84
CA VAL A 62 -5.51 -5.64 14.09
C VAL A 62 -5.71 -4.47 13.13
N ALA A 63 -5.52 -3.25 13.58
CA ALA A 63 -5.67 -2.06 12.74
C ALA A 63 -4.70 -2.08 11.54
N LEU A 64 -3.45 -2.47 11.78
CA LEU A 64 -2.46 -2.62 10.72
C LEU A 64 -2.87 -3.70 9.72
N SER A 65 -3.34 -4.84 10.20
CA SER A 65 -3.77 -5.95 9.35
C SER A 65 -4.97 -5.57 8.47
N VAL A 66 -5.94 -4.85 9.01
CA VAL A 66 -7.10 -4.36 8.27
C VAL A 66 -6.66 -3.38 7.18
N LEU A 67 -5.75 -2.47 7.50
CA LEU A 67 -5.25 -1.49 6.55
C LEU A 67 -4.46 -2.14 5.41
N LEU A 68 -3.61 -3.10 5.73
CA LEU A 68 -2.85 -3.85 4.72
C LEU A 68 -3.79 -4.67 3.80
N ASP A 69 -4.79 -5.32 4.37
CA ASP A 69 -5.78 -6.04 3.60
C ASP A 69 -6.55 -5.11 2.66
N TYR A 70 -6.93 -3.94 3.13
CA TYR A 70 -7.58 -2.92 2.32
C TYR A 70 -6.70 -2.48 1.13
N ILE A 71 -5.42 -2.23 1.35
CA ILE A 71 -4.48 -1.84 0.30
C ILE A 71 -4.38 -2.94 -0.76
N VAL A 72 -4.26 -4.19 -0.35
CA VAL A 72 -4.18 -5.33 -1.26
C VAL A 72 -5.45 -5.46 -2.10
N ARG A 73 -6.61 -5.33 -1.48
CA ARG A 73 -7.90 -5.38 -2.20
C ARG A 73 -8.04 -4.26 -3.22
N ARG A 74 -7.66 -3.03 -2.85
CA ARG A 74 -7.71 -1.89 -3.77
C ARG A 74 -6.77 -2.09 -4.96
N TYR A 75 -5.59 -2.65 -4.71
CA TYR A 75 -4.64 -2.98 -5.77
C TYR A 75 -5.21 -4.02 -6.74
N ILE A 76 -5.80 -5.10 -6.22
CA ILE A 76 -6.43 -6.13 -7.05
C ILE A 76 -7.57 -5.56 -7.89
N GLU A 77 -8.44 -4.75 -7.29
CA GLU A 77 -9.52 -4.07 -8.01
C GLU A 77 -8.99 -3.19 -9.14
N HIS A 78 -7.94 -2.43 -8.87
CA HIS A 78 -7.32 -1.57 -9.86
C HIS A 78 -6.77 -2.35 -11.05
N VAL A 79 -6.04 -3.43 -10.79
CA VAL A 79 -5.48 -4.30 -11.83
C VAL A 79 -6.60 -4.94 -12.66
N GLU A 80 -7.66 -5.41 -12.00
CA GLU A 80 -8.81 -6.00 -12.71
C GLU A 80 -9.55 -4.98 -13.57
N ASN A 81 -9.73 -3.76 -13.09
CA ASN A 81 -10.37 -2.70 -13.84
C ASN A 81 -9.54 -2.31 -15.07
N GLU A 82 -8.24 -2.18 -14.93
CA GLU A 82 -7.34 -1.93 -16.07
C GLU A 82 -7.43 -3.05 -17.10
N ARG A 83 -7.48 -4.28 -16.66
CA ARG A 83 -7.63 -5.43 -17.54
C ARG A 83 -8.95 -5.40 -18.30
N ARG A 84 -10.06 -5.06 -17.63
CA ARG A 84 -11.38 -4.93 -18.26
C ARG A 84 -11.40 -3.82 -19.30
N GLU A 85 -10.83 -2.66 -18.96
CA GLU A 85 -10.72 -1.53 -19.89
C GLU A 85 -9.89 -1.90 -21.12
N SER A 86 -8.78 -2.57 -20.93
CA SER A 86 -7.93 -3.04 -22.03
C SER A 86 -8.66 -4.03 -22.93
N LEU A 87 -9.42 -4.96 -22.36
CA LEU A 87 -10.23 -5.92 -23.12
C LEU A 87 -11.38 -5.22 -23.85
N GLN A 88 -12.01 -4.23 -23.24
CA GLN A 88 -13.07 -3.44 -23.87
C GLN A 88 -12.54 -2.63 -25.05
N ASP A 89 -11.38 -2.01 -24.91
CA ASP A 89 -10.71 -1.30 -25.99
C ASP A 89 -10.39 -2.23 -27.17
N GLN A 90 -9.95 -3.44 -26.90
CA GLN A 90 -9.69 -4.45 -27.95
C GLN A 90 -10.96 -4.87 -28.66
N VAL A 91 -12.07 -5.03 -27.94
CA VAL A 91 -13.37 -5.35 -28.51
C VAL A 91 -13.87 -4.19 -29.37
N ASP A 92 -13.78 -2.96 -28.89
CA ASP A 92 -14.18 -1.77 -29.61
C ASP A 92 -13.37 -1.59 -30.91
N ASP A 93 -12.06 -1.79 -30.85
CA ASP A 93 -11.18 -1.73 -32.01
C ASP A 93 -11.55 -2.81 -33.05
N ALA A 94 -11.86 -4.02 -32.61
CA ALA A 94 -12.29 -5.11 -33.49
C ALA A 94 -13.64 -4.81 -34.15
N LEU A 95 -14.57 -4.22 -33.40
CA LEU A 95 -15.88 -3.81 -33.96
C LEU A 95 -15.72 -2.68 -34.97
N ASN A 96 -14.91 -1.69 -34.71
CA ASN A 96 -14.62 -0.59 -35.62
C ASN A 96 -13.93 -1.09 -36.89
N ALA A 97 -12.98 -2.02 -36.77
CA ALA A 97 -12.34 -2.63 -37.93
C ALA A 97 -13.33 -3.44 -38.78
N GLY A 98 -14.29 -4.11 -38.14
CA GLY A 98 -15.36 -4.81 -38.84
C GLY A 98 -16.28 -3.87 -39.63
N ASP A 99 -16.63 -2.72 -39.07
CA ASP A 99 -17.44 -1.70 -39.74
C ASP A 99 -16.72 -1.10 -40.95
N GLU A 100 -15.42 -0.88 -40.87
CA GLU A 100 -14.59 -0.37 -41.96
C GLU A 100 -14.47 -1.35 -43.11
N THR A 101 -14.53 -2.65 -42.85
CA THR A 101 -14.43 -3.69 -43.86
C THR A 101 -15.75 -3.96 -44.58
N ASP A 102 -16.89 -3.62 -43.96
CA ASP A 102 -18.23 -3.77 -44.56
C ASP A 102 -18.62 -2.59 -45.48
N ALA A 103 -17.81 -1.59 -45.49
CA ALA A 103 -17.98 -0.44 -46.39
C ALA A 103 -17.32 -0.70 -47.74
#